data_f40ba6688266aa3e1299295e2d93b12c
#
_entry.id   f40ba6688266aa3e1299295e2d93b12c
#
_cell.length_a   1.000
_cell.length_b   1.000
_cell.length_c   1.000
_cell.angle_alpha   90.00
_cell.angle_beta   90.00
_cell.angle_gamma   90.00
#
_symmetry.space_group_name_H-M   'P 1'
#
loop_
_entity.id
_entity.type
_entity.pdbx_description
1 polymer ?
#
loop_
_entity_poly.entity_id
_entity_poly.type
_entity_poly.pdbx_seq_one_letter_code
_entity_poly.pdbx_strand_id
1 'polypeptide(L)'
;MLVKVFKFIIFVILTGTIVSNAQIPDYVVQSFRNDQYGDRIYRKKGIMDGNLVRTMYFNQAEVGHWPDQPSGEWPKGSGHSYLDGVCMIVGAEVLTSSGQLIHPMETAYREWFDFDPVTGTPWGWEPVPGYVNGSSLKPAISNDPTSWPEYWPDPIFIEMGISSSTWQNVKEMEGEPGVDDDKDGYIDNYTYWYGYFGRGVTNADLETFFVMDDSKDAEFKRPPYNYYPIVADSNRGGLGLRVEVRAFQWSHVLAEDNIFWHYDIVNISDTTYDRTVFGFLTDVGIGGTDDSGDDNASFDTGLDLAYGYDDNGIGTPGAWSPVGYMGYAFLESPGKPYNGIDDDEDGLIDERRDDDIDNDGDWKSFSDLNNNGEWDPATEPLNDDLGKDGVGPYDR
;
A
#
# COMPACT_ATOMS: atom_id res chain seq x y z
N MET A 1 7.58 18.30 -37.93
CA MET A 1 7.23 17.00 -37.43
C MET A 1 7.38 17.08 -35.90
N LEU A 2 6.33 17.54 -35.20
CA LEU A 2 6.32 17.66 -33.75
C LEU A 2 6.14 16.27 -33.21
N VAL A 3 7.13 15.76 -32.49
CA VAL A 3 7.00 14.60 -31.64
C VAL A 3 6.12 15.03 -30.48
N LYS A 4 4.85 14.58 -30.47
CA LYS A 4 3.99 14.71 -29.31
C LYS A 4 4.58 13.80 -28.22
N VAL A 5 5.25 14.38 -27.25
CA VAL A 5 5.64 13.69 -26.02
C VAL A 5 4.37 13.60 -25.19
N PHE A 6 3.72 12.42 -25.20
CA PHE A 6 2.67 12.11 -24.28
C PHE A 6 3.31 11.86 -22.92
N LYS A 7 2.98 12.67 -21.94
CA LYS A 7 3.32 12.40 -20.53
C LYS A 7 2.14 11.67 -19.90
N PHE A 8 2.42 10.59 -19.20
CA PHE A 8 1.45 9.82 -18.45
C PHE A 8 1.53 10.21 -16.97
N ILE A 9 0.39 10.35 -16.33
CA ILE A 9 0.31 10.24 -14.88
C ILE A 9 0.14 8.76 -14.60
N ILE A 10 1.18 8.11 -14.10
CA ILE A 10 1.13 6.71 -13.71
C ILE A 10 1.07 6.69 -12.19
N PHE A 11 -0.06 6.23 -11.63
CA PHE A 11 -0.09 5.77 -10.26
C PHE A 11 0.48 4.35 -10.29
N VAL A 12 1.72 4.22 -9.89
CA VAL A 12 2.39 2.93 -9.80
C VAL A 12 2.09 2.35 -8.43
N ILE A 13 1.56 1.17 -8.41
CA ILE A 13 1.23 0.44 -7.19
C ILE A 13 2.33 -0.57 -6.97
N LEU A 14 3.11 -0.34 -5.92
CA LEU A 14 3.91 -1.38 -5.31
C LEU A 14 2.95 -2.25 -4.49
N THR A 15 2.81 -3.50 -4.87
CA THR A 15 1.96 -4.43 -4.16
C THR A 15 2.70 -4.97 -2.94
N GLY A 16 2.07 -4.83 -1.81
CA GLY A 16 2.51 -5.50 -0.60
C GLY A 16 2.10 -6.96 -0.56
N THR A 17 2.79 -7.70 0.25
CA THR A 17 2.61 -9.13 0.51
C THR A 17 1.29 -9.39 1.21
N ILE A 18 0.39 -10.20 0.61
CA ILE A 18 -0.54 -10.97 1.44
C ILE A 18 0.27 -12.12 2.01
N VAL A 19 0.80 -11.93 3.20
CA VAL A 19 1.52 -13.00 3.87
C VAL A 19 0.52 -13.93 4.52
N SER A 20 0.49 -15.19 4.10
CA SER A 20 -0.27 -16.20 4.82
C SER A 20 0.28 -16.34 6.24
N ASN A 21 -0.57 -16.67 7.24
CA ASN A 21 -0.15 -16.89 8.64
C ASN A 21 1.03 -17.85 8.81
N ALA A 22 1.41 -18.61 7.78
CA ALA A 22 2.55 -19.54 7.80
C ALA A 22 3.92 -18.84 7.73
N GLN A 23 3.97 -17.55 7.49
CA GLN A 23 5.21 -16.81 7.22
C GLN A 23 5.50 -15.72 8.25
N ILE A 24 4.46 -15.15 8.85
CA ILE A 24 4.63 -14.25 9.99
C ILE A 24 4.55 -15.09 11.27
N PRO A 25 5.50 -14.95 12.19
CA PRO A 25 5.43 -15.64 13.47
C PRO A 25 4.12 -15.34 14.22
N ASP A 26 3.54 -16.37 14.83
CA ASP A 26 2.25 -16.24 15.56
C ASP A 26 2.25 -15.12 16.59
N TYR A 27 3.37 -14.83 17.23
CA TYR A 27 3.47 -13.76 18.21
C TYR A 27 3.28 -12.37 17.60
N VAL A 28 3.69 -12.19 16.34
CA VAL A 28 3.48 -10.94 15.58
C VAL A 28 2.00 -10.78 15.24
N VAL A 29 1.38 -11.85 14.73
CA VAL A 29 -0.06 -11.85 14.46
C VAL A 29 -0.85 -11.55 15.74
N GLN A 30 -0.46 -12.13 16.88
CA GLN A 30 -1.08 -11.83 18.16
C GLN A 30 -0.86 -10.37 18.60
N SER A 31 0.30 -9.80 18.32
CA SER A 31 0.56 -8.39 18.59
C SER A 31 -0.42 -7.50 17.80
N PHE A 32 -0.61 -7.76 16.52
CA PHE A 32 -1.56 -7.02 15.68
C PHE A 32 -3.03 -7.21 16.11
N ARG A 33 -3.40 -8.41 16.59
CA ARG A 33 -4.72 -8.66 17.16
C ARG A 33 -5.01 -7.84 18.43
N ASN A 34 -3.96 -7.40 19.13
CA ASN A 34 -4.08 -6.57 20.33
C ASN A 34 -4.24 -5.09 20.02
N ASP A 35 -4.05 -4.67 18.78
CA ASP A 35 -4.33 -3.30 18.38
C ASP A 35 -5.80 -2.97 18.56
N GLN A 36 -6.08 -1.68 18.79
CA GLN A 36 -7.46 -1.21 18.78
C GLN A 36 -8.03 -1.35 17.37
N TYR A 37 -9.32 -1.61 17.27
CA TYR A 37 -10.00 -1.70 15.99
C TYR A 37 -9.94 -0.38 15.25
N GLY A 38 -9.80 -0.45 13.94
CA GLY A 38 -9.99 0.69 13.08
C GLY A 38 -11.34 1.36 13.33
N ASP A 39 -11.39 2.69 13.24
CA ASP A 39 -12.62 3.43 13.42
C ASP A 39 -12.62 4.74 12.62
N ARG A 40 -13.79 5.06 12.05
CA ARG A 40 -14.02 6.28 11.27
C ARG A 40 -13.68 7.58 12.00
N ILE A 41 -13.70 7.59 13.34
CA ILE A 41 -13.33 8.78 14.14
C ILE A 41 -11.85 9.14 13.98
N TYR A 42 -11.03 8.19 13.52
CA TYR A 42 -9.60 8.39 13.29
C TYR A 42 -9.27 8.71 11.82
N ARG A 43 -10.28 8.84 10.97
CA ARG A 43 -10.08 9.22 9.56
C ARG A 43 -9.44 10.59 9.46
N LYS A 44 -8.43 10.68 8.62
CA LYS A 44 -7.67 11.91 8.36
C LYS A 44 -7.41 12.04 6.86
N LYS A 45 -7.34 13.28 6.40
CA LYS A 45 -7.03 13.61 5.01
C LYS A 45 -5.63 14.19 4.89
N GLY A 46 -4.81 13.61 4.03
CA GLY A 46 -3.50 14.11 3.63
C GLY A 46 -3.48 14.63 2.20
N ILE A 47 -2.36 15.20 1.81
CA ILE A 47 -2.09 15.61 0.43
C ILE A 47 -0.69 15.12 0.07
N MET A 48 -0.60 14.34 -1.01
CA MET A 48 0.64 14.01 -1.68
C MET A 48 0.93 15.12 -2.69
N ASP A 49 2.07 15.80 -2.56
CA ASP A 49 2.48 16.92 -3.42
C ASP A 49 3.99 17.05 -3.59
N GLY A 50 4.70 15.94 -3.41
CA GLY A 50 6.17 15.88 -3.49
C GLY A 50 6.75 15.96 -4.90
N ASN A 51 5.92 15.81 -5.93
CA ASN A 51 6.34 15.88 -7.34
C ASN A 51 5.31 16.63 -8.20
N LEU A 52 5.19 16.29 -9.49
CA LEU A 52 4.25 16.95 -10.41
C LEU A 52 2.79 16.47 -10.21
N VAL A 53 2.56 15.36 -9.52
CA VAL A 53 1.21 14.90 -9.17
C VAL A 53 0.84 15.41 -7.79
N ARG A 54 -0.33 16.04 -7.69
CA ARG A 54 -0.88 16.52 -6.43
C ARG A 54 -2.27 15.94 -6.21
N THR A 55 -2.44 15.18 -5.13
CA THR A 55 -3.73 14.57 -4.81
C THR A 55 -3.95 14.47 -3.30
N MET A 56 -5.23 14.57 -2.90
CA MET A 56 -5.60 14.18 -1.56
C MET A 56 -5.62 12.66 -1.43
N TYR A 57 -5.47 12.19 -0.21
CA TYR A 57 -5.67 10.80 0.19
C TYR A 57 -6.18 10.73 1.63
N PHE A 58 -6.76 9.60 1.97
CA PHE A 58 -7.27 9.35 3.31
C PHE A 58 -6.60 8.10 3.90
N ASN A 59 -6.52 8.05 5.23
CA ASN A 59 -5.91 6.91 5.91
C ASN A 59 -6.83 5.67 6.03
N GLN A 60 -7.89 5.61 5.25
CA GLN A 60 -8.64 4.40 4.89
C GLN A 60 -8.41 3.99 3.42
N ALA A 61 -7.28 4.41 2.81
CA ALA A 61 -6.83 4.07 1.47
C ALA A 61 -7.60 4.67 0.29
N GLU A 62 -8.54 5.57 0.49
CA GLU A 62 -9.14 6.31 -0.61
C GLU A 62 -8.18 7.41 -1.09
N VAL A 63 -7.94 7.48 -2.40
CA VAL A 63 -7.10 8.49 -3.07
C VAL A 63 -7.93 9.30 -4.03
N GLY A 64 -7.91 10.62 -3.89
CA GLY A 64 -8.87 11.50 -4.53
C GLY A 64 -10.24 11.44 -3.85
N HIS A 65 -11.09 12.38 -4.10
CA HIS A 65 -12.48 12.38 -3.62
C HIS A 65 -13.26 13.53 -4.28
N TRP A 66 -13.64 13.35 -5.54
CA TRP A 66 -14.45 14.36 -6.21
C TRP A 66 -15.74 14.64 -5.42
N PRO A 67 -16.21 15.91 -5.31
CA PRO A 67 -15.70 17.11 -5.99
C PRO A 67 -14.58 17.84 -5.21
N ASP A 68 -14.09 17.29 -4.13
CA ASP A 68 -13.00 17.90 -3.36
C ASP A 68 -11.70 17.96 -4.17
N GLN A 69 -10.91 19.00 -3.97
CA GLN A 69 -9.64 19.20 -4.64
C GLN A 69 -8.46 19.33 -3.64
N PRO A 70 -7.23 18.95 -4.01
CA PRO A 70 -6.78 18.38 -5.28
C PRO A 70 -7.13 16.90 -5.42
N SER A 71 -7.64 16.48 -6.56
CA SER A 71 -7.95 15.09 -6.87
C SER A 71 -7.26 14.68 -8.17
N GLY A 72 -6.04 14.14 -8.05
CA GLY A 72 -5.20 13.80 -9.19
C GLY A 72 -4.81 15.02 -10.03
N GLU A 73 -4.49 16.14 -9.41
CA GLU A 73 -4.06 17.34 -10.14
C GLU A 73 -2.70 17.11 -10.81
N TRP A 74 -2.65 17.34 -12.12
CA TRP A 74 -1.42 17.24 -12.89
C TRP A 74 -1.42 18.21 -14.09
N PRO A 75 -0.28 18.93 -14.38
CA PRO A 75 0.83 19.12 -13.45
C PRO A 75 0.39 19.92 -12.21
N LYS A 76 1.05 19.69 -11.08
CA LYS A 76 0.80 20.39 -9.82
C LYS A 76 0.74 21.90 -10.01
N GLY A 77 -0.31 22.54 -9.52
CA GLY A 77 -0.58 23.97 -9.64
C GLY A 77 -1.32 24.38 -10.91
N SER A 78 -1.66 23.43 -11.78
CA SER A 78 -2.45 23.71 -13.00
C SER A 78 -3.95 23.87 -12.73
N GLY A 79 -4.48 23.23 -11.70
CA GLY A 79 -5.90 23.08 -11.47
C GLY A 79 -6.56 22.01 -12.38
N HIS A 80 -5.76 21.24 -13.12
CA HIS A 80 -6.25 20.18 -14.00
C HIS A 80 -6.39 18.88 -13.21
N SER A 81 -7.61 18.40 -13.02
CA SER A 81 -7.96 17.21 -12.27
C SER A 81 -8.09 16.00 -13.21
N TYR A 82 -7.75 14.81 -12.71
CA TYR A 82 -7.75 13.55 -13.47
C TYR A 82 -8.42 12.41 -12.73
N LEU A 83 -8.81 12.61 -11.48
CA LEU A 83 -9.24 11.52 -10.61
C LEU A 83 -10.49 11.92 -9.82
N ASP A 84 -11.53 11.10 -9.90
CA ASP A 84 -12.68 11.21 -9.01
C ASP A 84 -12.47 10.44 -7.71
N GLY A 85 -11.86 9.29 -7.78
CA GLY A 85 -11.45 8.54 -6.59
C GLY A 85 -10.95 7.14 -6.90
N VAL A 86 -10.05 6.66 -6.06
CA VAL A 86 -9.51 5.30 -6.12
C VAL A 86 -9.40 4.71 -4.73
N CYS A 87 -9.74 3.43 -4.61
CA CYS A 87 -9.53 2.68 -3.39
C CYS A 87 -9.14 1.24 -3.69
N MET A 88 -8.27 0.69 -2.85
CA MET A 88 -7.92 -0.72 -2.92
C MET A 88 -9.12 -1.60 -2.58
N ILE A 89 -9.16 -2.76 -3.20
CA ILE A 89 -10.13 -3.82 -2.95
C ILE A 89 -9.37 -5.09 -2.62
N VAL A 90 -9.78 -5.77 -1.57
CA VAL A 90 -9.29 -7.12 -1.25
C VAL A 90 -10.49 -8.03 -1.08
N GLY A 91 -10.52 -9.13 -1.79
CA GLY A 91 -11.55 -10.14 -1.67
C GLY A 91 -10.97 -11.50 -1.33
N ALA A 92 -11.77 -12.35 -0.69
CA ALA A 92 -11.39 -13.73 -0.46
C ALA A 92 -12.57 -14.68 -0.56
N GLU A 93 -12.28 -15.92 -0.93
CA GLU A 93 -13.24 -17.02 -0.86
C GLU A 93 -13.20 -17.62 0.53
N VAL A 94 -14.34 -17.66 1.20
CA VAL A 94 -14.47 -18.13 2.59
C VAL A 94 -15.55 -19.20 2.71
N LEU A 95 -15.20 -20.33 3.30
CA LEU A 95 -16.18 -21.34 3.69
C LEU A 95 -16.61 -21.10 5.14
N THR A 96 -17.87 -20.73 5.35
CA THR A 96 -18.42 -20.49 6.69
C THR A 96 -18.51 -21.78 7.50
N SER A 97 -18.67 -21.67 8.81
CA SER A 97 -18.88 -22.82 9.70
C SER A 97 -20.14 -23.64 9.37
N SER A 98 -21.10 -23.04 8.68
CA SER A 98 -22.31 -23.72 8.18
C SER A 98 -22.09 -24.45 6.84
N GLY A 99 -20.88 -24.36 6.25
CA GLY A 99 -20.57 -24.93 4.95
C GLY A 99 -21.04 -24.07 3.75
N GLN A 100 -21.41 -22.83 3.97
CA GLN A 100 -21.75 -21.89 2.92
C GLN A 100 -20.50 -21.19 2.41
N LEU A 101 -20.33 -21.15 1.08
CA LEU A 101 -19.31 -20.38 0.44
C LEU A 101 -19.76 -18.92 0.32
N ILE A 102 -18.91 -17.99 0.75
CA ILE A 102 -19.11 -16.55 0.66
C ILE A 102 -17.86 -15.91 0.04
N HIS A 103 -18.02 -14.71 -0.49
CA HIS A 103 -16.96 -13.93 -1.13
C HIS A 103 -16.95 -12.51 -0.54
N PRO A 104 -16.50 -12.32 0.69
CA PRO A 104 -16.33 -10.99 1.27
C PRO A 104 -15.34 -10.18 0.45
N MET A 105 -15.62 -8.89 0.34
CA MET A 105 -14.77 -7.95 -0.39
C MET A 105 -14.68 -6.64 0.40
N GLU A 106 -13.48 -6.26 0.76
CA GLU A 106 -13.17 -5.09 1.57
C GLU A 106 -12.75 -3.92 0.68
N THR A 107 -13.41 -2.79 0.87
CA THR A 107 -13.04 -1.51 0.24
C THR A 107 -13.51 -0.36 1.12
N ALA A 108 -12.97 0.84 0.92
CA ALA A 108 -13.45 2.05 1.59
C ALA A 108 -13.83 3.15 0.58
N TYR A 109 -14.04 2.76 -0.68
CA TYR A 109 -14.42 3.68 -1.72
C TYR A 109 -15.82 4.23 -1.45
N ARG A 110 -15.88 5.51 -1.08
CA ARG A 110 -17.11 6.27 -0.82
C ARG A 110 -18.08 5.54 0.13
N GLU A 111 -18.01 5.82 1.40
CA GLU A 111 -18.72 5.15 2.48
C GLU A 111 -20.23 4.95 2.31
N TRP A 112 -20.87 5.66 1.38
CA TRP A 112 -22.30 5.47 1.09
C TRP A 112 -22.60 4.33 0.12
N PHE A 113 -21.58 3.67 -0.43
CA PHE A 113 -21.78 2.51 -1.29
C PHE A 113 -21.89 1.22 -0.49
N ASP A 114 -21.20 1.15 0.66
CA ASP A 114 -21.17 -0.04 1.50
C ASP A 114 -21.32 0.32 2.97
N PHE A 115 -22.46 -0.02 3.54
CA PHE A 115 -22.78 0.34 4.93
C PHE A 115 -23.87 -0.52 5.52
N ASP A 116 -23.88 -0.63 6.82
CA ASP A 116 -24.96 -1.25 7.57
C ASP A 116 -26.30 -0.53 7.32
N PRO A 117 -27.29 -1.18 6.69
CA PRO A 117 -28.56 -0.55 6.37
C PRO A 117 -29.41 -0.18 7.61
N VAL A 118 -29.03 -0.68 8.80
CA VAL A 118 -29.74 -0.38 10.05
C VAL A 118 -29.10 0.75 10.82
N THR A 119 -27.78 0.72 10.95
CA THR A 119 -27.03 1.70 11.76
C THR A 119 -26.40 2.82 10.93
N GLY A 120 -26.26 2.64 9.60
CA GLY A 120 -25.52 3.54 8.73
C GLY A 120 -24.00 3.51 8.98
N THR A 121 -23.50 2.50 9.68
CA THR A 121 -22.06 2.34 9.91
C THR A 121 -21.43 1.86 8.60
N PRO A 122 -20.42 2.57 8.06
CA PRO A 122 -19.69 2.09 6.89
C PRO A 122 -19.03 0.75 7.18
N TRP A 123 -19.05 -0.15 6.20
CA TRP A 123 -18.30 -1.37 6.14
C TRP A 123 -17.05 -1.13 5.28
N GLY A 124 -15.95 -1.72 5.63
CA GLY A 124 -14.69 -1.60 4.91
C GLY A 124 -13.54 -1.08 5.77
N TRP A 125 -12.51 -0.61 5.10
CA TRP A 125 -11.27 -0.17 5.73
C TRP A 125 -11.47 1.02 6.66
N GLU A 126 -10.96 0.90 7.87
CA GLU A 126 -10.94 2.00 8.84
C GLU A 126 -9.55 2.15 9.48
N PRO A 127 -9.09 3.39 9.71
CA PRO A 127 -7.76 3.60 10.28
C PRO A 127 -7.64 3.10 11.70
N VAL A 128 -6.58 2.37 11.97
CA VAL A 128 -6.19 1.89 13.29
C VAL A 128 -5.55 3.04 14.08
N PRO A 129 -6.02 3.34 15.31
CA PRO A 129 -5.43 4.41 16.11
C PRO A 129 -4.01 4.09 16.57
N GLY A 130 -3.23 5.14 16.86
CA GLY A 130 -1.84 5.00 17.35
C GLY A 130 -0.78 5.14 16.27
N TYR A 131 -1.14 4.96 15.00
CA TYR A 131 -0.23 5.06 13.86
C TYR A 131 -0.21 6.43 13.19
N VAL A 132 -0.80 7.41 13.82
CA VAL A 132 -0.77 8.81 13.44
C VAL A 132 -0.88 9.66 14.69
N ASN A 133 -0.23 10.82 14.73
CA ASN A 133 -0.36 11.73 15.88
C ASN A 133 -1.84 12.08 16.10
N GLY A 134 -2.35 11.82 17.32
CA GLY A 134 -3.75 12.05 17.66
C GLY A 134 -4.23 13.48 17.45
N SER A 135 -3.36 14.47 17.61
CA SER A 135 -3.66 15.90 17.41
C SER A 135 -3.52 16.36 15.95
N SER A 136 -2.90 15.58 15.08
CA SER A 136 -2.75 15.91 13.67
C SER A 136 -4.09 15.83 12.94
N LEU A 137 -4.30 16.71 11.97
CA LEU A 137 -5.44 16.70 11.07
C LEU A 137 -5.18 15.85 9.81
N LYS A 138 -3.96 15.38 9.61
CA LYS A 138 -3.53 14.59 8.46
C LYS A 138 -2.85 13.30 8.89
N PRO A 139 -2.79 12.27 8.03
CA PRO A 139 -1.98 11.08 8.23
C PRO A 139 -0.50 11.43 8.41
N ALA A 140 0.31 10.48 8.88
CA ALA A 140 1.73 10.70 9.00
C ALA A 140 2.36 10.95 7.62
N ILE A 141 3.15 12.01 7.51
CA ILE A 141 3.82 12.41 6.29
C ILE A 141 5.24 12.90 6.59
N SER A 142 6.21 12.50 5.77
CA SER A 142 7.63 12.64 6.08
C SER A 142 8.11 14.09 6.25
N ASN A 143 7.49 15.03 5.55
CA ASN A 143 7.85 16.44 5.60
C ASN A 143 7.18 17.24 6.74
N ASP A 144 6.37 16.58 7.58
CA ASP A 144 5.72 17.24 8.69
C ASP A 144 5.81 16.43 10.00
N PRO A 145 6.81 16.69 10.84
CA PRO A 145 7.00 15.99 12.11
C PRO A 145 5.79 16.02 13.05
N THR A 146 4.93 17.03 12.95
CA THR A 146 3.73 17.14 13.80
C THR A 146 2.66 16.10 13.46
N SER A 147 2.77 15.46 12.31
CA SER A 147 1.88 14.37 11.88
C SER A 147 2.36 12.98 12.30
N TRP A 148 3.62 12.86 12.73
CA TRP A 148 4.23 11.56 12.96
C TRP A 148 3.55 10.82 14.11
N PRO A 149 3.39 9.49 13.99
CA PRO A 149 2.76 8.70 15.02
C PRO A 149 3.57 8.72 16.32
N GLU A 150 2.86 8.51 17.43
CA GLU A 150 3.51 8.35 18.72
C GLU A 150 4.30 7.05 18.79
N TYR A 151 3.91 6.08 17.98
CA TYR A 151 4.55 4.77 17.92
C TYR A 151 4.86 4.45 16.47
N TRP A 152 6.09 4.07 16.22
CA TRP A 152 6.50 3.56 14.92
C TRP A 152 6.61 2.05 15.00
N PRO A 153 6.00 1.30 14.06
CA PRO A 153 6.27 -0.11 13.95
C PRO A 153 7.71 -0.28 13.48
N ASP A 154 8.61 -0.64 14.40
CA ASP A 154 9.94 -1.05 14.03
C ASP A 154 9.93 -2.55 13.82
N PRO A 155 10.32 -3.07 12.65
CA PRO A 155 10.39 -4.51 12.38
C PRO A 155 11.11 -5.28 13.47
N ILE A 156 12.16 -4.71 14.06
CA ILE A 156 12.91 -5.36 15.14
C ILE A 156 12.05 -5.60 16.40
N PHE A 157 11.10 -4.73 16.68
CA PHE A 157 10.19 -4.92 17.82
C PHE A 157 9.12 -5.95 17.53
N ILE A 158 8.71 -6.07 16.28
CA ILE A 158 7.84 -7.14 15.82
C ILE A 158 8.57 -8.48 16.00
N GLU A 159 9.81 -8.59 15.55
CA GLU A 159 10.67 -9.79 15.74
C GLU A 159 10.88 -10.12 17.23
N MET A 160 11.00 -9.12 18.09
CA MET A 160 11.12 -9.29 19.54
C MET A 160 9.80 -9.59 20.25
N GLY A 161 8.68 -9.62 19.55
CA GLY A 161 7.34 -9.84 20.12
C GLY A 161 6.82 -8.68 20.98
N ILE A 162 7.30 -7.47 20.70
CA ILE A 162 6.87 -6.26 21.41
C ILE A 162 5.59 -5.76 20.75
N SER A 163 4.50 -5.72 21.49
CA SER A 163 3.22 -5.22 21.00
C SER A 163 3.23 -3.70 20.80
N SER A 164 2.34 -3.21 19.93
CA SER A 164 2.17 -1.77 19.70
C SER A 164 1.96 -0.95 20.98
N SER A 165 1.32 -1.51 21.98
CA SER A 165 1.13 -0.85 23.29
C SER A 165 2.43 -0.65 24.09
N THR A 166 3.49 -1.37 23.73
CA THR A 166 4.81 -1.27 24.36
C THR A 166 5.81 -0.45 23.55
N TRP A 167 5.49 -0.10 22.31
CA TRP A 167 6.34 0.76 21.48
C TRP A 167 6.53 2.17 22.04
N GLN A 168 5.65 2.59 22.94
CA GLN A 168 5.81 3.85 23.70
C GLN A 168 7.16 3.94 24.42
N ASN A 169 7.61 2.83 24.97
CA ASN A 169 8.84 2.78 25.75
C ASN A 169 10.10 2.80 24.88
N VAL A 170 9.91 2.73 23.57
CA VAL A 170 11.00 2.71 22.59
C VAL A 170 11.15 4.04 21.88
N LYS A 171 10.13 4.87 22.03
CA LYS A 171 10.12 6.19 21.46
C LYS A 171 10.52 7.20 22.51
N GLU A 172 11.69 7.72 22.38
CA GLU A 172 12.12 8.85 23.15
C GLU A 172 11.32 10.08 22.77
N MET A 173 10.60 10.63 23.76
CA MET A 173 9.74 11.80 23.59
C MET A 173 10.30 13.02 24.32
N GLU A 174 11.28 12.81 25.18
CA GLU A 174 11.90 13.81 26.01
C GLU A 174 13.36 14.00 25.61
N GLY A 175 13.92 15.16 25.85
CA GLY A 175 15.31 15.45 25.61
C GLY A 175 15.60 16.34 24.40
N GLU A 176 16.87 16.53 24.10
CA GLU A 176 17.30 17.35 22.95
C GLU A 176 17.16 16.60 21.64
N PRO A 177 16.55 17.21 20.61
CA PRO A 177 16.37 16.59 19.31
C PRO A 177 17.69 16.07 18.69
N GLY A 178 17.73 14.79 18.37
CA GLY A 178 18.88 14.18 17.72
C GLY A 178 20.01 13.74 18.67
N VAL A 179 19.78 13.75 19.97
CA VAL A 179 20.73 13.36 21.00
C VAL A 179 20.15 12.17 21.79
N ASP A 180 20.99 11.22 22.15
CA ASP A 180 20.71 10.19 23.14
C ASP A 180 21.22 10.72 24.48
N ASP A 181 20.36 11.43 25.22
CA ASP A 181 20.80 12.14 26.42
C ASP A 181 20.73 11.30 27.70
N ASP A 182 19.92 10.24 27.72
CA ASP A 182 19.89 9.25 28.80
C ASP A 182 20.77 8.02 28.55
N LYS A 183 21.30 7.87 27.33
CA LYS A 183 22.23 6.82 26.89
C LYS A 183 21.65 5.41 26.90
N ASP A 184 20.39 5.28 26.60
CA ASP A 184 19.75 3.99 26.46
C ASP A 184 20.02 3.34 25.08
N GLY A 185 20.61 4.08 24.14
CA GLY A 185 20.97 3.63 22.80
C GLY A 185 20.01 4.14 21.72
N TYR A 186 19.00 4.90 22.11
CA TYR A 186 18.06 5.55 21.17
C TYR A 186 18.29 7.05 21.16
N ILE A 187 17.97 7.68 20.06
CA ILE A 187 18.06 9.13 19.93
C ILE A 187 16.73 9.73 20.37
N ASP A 188 16.80 10.64 21.34
CA ASP A 188 15.66 11.31 21.90
C ASP A 188 14.94 12.16 20.90
N ASN A 189 13.63 12.29 21.14
CA ASN A 189 12.75 13.15 20.40
C ASN A 189 12.55 12.77 18.90
N TYR A 190 11.44 13.19 18.39
CA TYR A 190 10.87 12.95 17.04
C TYR A 190 11.69 13.46 15.86
N THR A 191 12.99 13.42 15.90
CA THR A 191 13.85 13.97 14.84
C THR A 191 13.93 13.13 13.60
N TYR A 192 13.39 11.90 13.63
CA TYR A 192 13.53 10.99 12.52
C TYR A 192 12.19 10.44 12.03
N TRP A 193 12.02 10.50 10.72
CA TRP A 193 11.02 9.72 10.02
C TRP A 193 11.42 8.24 10.02
N TYR A 194 10.51 7.35 10.33
CA TYR A 194 10.70 5.92 10.10
C TYR A 194 10.19 5.59 8.71
N GLY A 195 11.08 5.68 7.74
CA GLY A 195 10.81 5.33 6.36
C GLY A 195 10.76 3.82 6.16
N TYR A 196 10.30 3.43 4.99
CA TYR A 196 10.27 2.02 4.58
C TYR A 196 11.64 1.33 4.69
N PHE A 197 12.72 2.07 4.43
CA PHE A 197 14.10 1.59 4.49
C PHE A 197 14.77 1.81 5.86
N GLY A 198 14.02 2.12 6.88
CA GLY A 198 14.49 2.24 8.25
C GLY A 198 14.48 3.64 8.85
N ARG A 199 14.97 3.69 10.09
CA ARG A 199 14.98 4.89 10.91
C ARG A 199 15.85 5.99 10.31
N GLY A 200 15.27 7.17 10.10
CA GLY A 200 15.97 8.34 9.55
C GLY A 200 16.31 8.22 8.07
N VAL A 201 15.88 7.14 7.41
CA VAL A 201 16.10 6.96 5.98
C VAL A 201 14.86 7.44 5.22
N THR A 202 15.02 8.54 4.52
CA THR A 202 14.04 9.03 3.54
C THR A 202 14.61 8.76 2.15
N ASN A 203 14.06 7.81 1.43
CA ASN A 203 14.48 7.54 0.05
C ASN A 203 13.66 8.38 -0.94
N ALA A 204 12.41 8.65 -0.63
CA ALA A 204 11.52 9.50 -1.42
C ALA A 204 11.59 10.97 -1.00
N ASP A 205 11.24 11.89 -1.89
CA ASP A 205 11.06 13.32 -1.57
C ASP A 205 9.84 13.53 -0.68
N LEU A 206 8.84 12.66 -0.79
CA LEU A 206 7.67 12.63 0.10
C LEU A 206 7.23 11.19 0.31
N GLU A 207 7.02 10.84 1.58
CA GLU A 207 6.50 9.54 2.02
C GLU A 207 5.34 9.75 2.98
N THR A 208 4.29 8.94 2.88
CA THR A 208 3.20 8.87 3.87
C THR A 208 3.11 7.49 4.48
N PHE A 209 2.50 7.42 5.66
CA PHE A 209 2.34 6.18 6.42
C PHE A 209 1.03 6.17 7.18
N PHE A 210 0.33 5.04 7.16
CA PHE A 210 -0.83 4.78 8.02
C PHE A 210 -1.13 3.29 8.08
N VAL A 211 -1.94 2.90 9.07
CA VAL A 211 -2.41 1.52 9.25
C VAL A 211 -3.93 1.52 9.30
N MET A 212 -4.54 0.53 8.69
CA MET A 212 -5.98 0.32 8.67
C MET A 212 -6.34 -1.15 8.84
N ASP A 213 -7.57 -1.43 9.21
CA ASP A 213 -8.14 -2.78 9.27
C ASP A 213 -9.60 -2.80 8.77
N ASP A 214 -10.14 -4.00 8.60
CA ASP A 214 -11.51 -4.27 8.16
C ASP A 214 -12.46 -4.60 9.32
N SER A 215 -12.06 -4.33 10.55
CA SER A 215 -12.78 -4.80 11.75
C SER A 215 -14.24 -4.34 11.85
N LYS A 216 -14.60 -3.25 11.17
CA LYS A 216 -15.95 -2.67 11.21
C LYS A 216 -16.91 -3.28 10.20
N ASP A 217 -16.44 -4.03 9.23
CA ASP A 217 -17.34 -4.75 8.34
C ASP A 217 -18.09 -5.84 9.08
N ALA A 218 -19.39 -5.66 9.19
CA ALA A 218 -20.28 -6.60 9.87
C ALA A 218 -21.22 -7.32 8.91
N GLU A 219 -21.01 -7.22 7.61
CA GLU A 219 -21.91 -7.75 6.59
C GLU A 219 -22.14 -9.25 6.78
N PHE A 220 -21.08 -10.03 6.88
CA PHE A 220 -21.15 -11.48 7.00
C PHE A 220 -21.27 -12.02 8.43
N LYS A 221 -21.29 -11.15 9.44
CA LYS A 221 -21.52 -11.55 10.84
C LYS A 221 -22.97 -11.93 11.12
N ARG A 222 -23.89 -11.55 10.25
CA ARG A 222 -25.35 -11.76 10.42
C ARG A 222 -25.81 -13.09 9.80
N PRO A 223 -26.92 -13.65 10.30
CA PRO A 223 -27.57 -14.77 9.62
C PRO A 223 -27.89 -14.42 8.16
N PRO A 224 -27.74 -15.37 7.23
CA PRO A 224 -27.43 -16.78 7.44
C PRO A 224 -25.92 -17.10 7.57
N TYR A 225 -25.04 -16.14 7.41
CA TYR A 225 -23.61 -16.38 7.26
C TYR A 225 -22.91 -16.69 8.58
N ASN A 226 -23.13 -15.86 9.60
CA ASN A 226 -22.53 -15.99 10.94
C ASN A 226 -21.00 -16.22 10.88
N TYR A 227 -20.33 -15.50 9.98
CA TYR A 227 -18.89 -15.56 9.80
C TYR A 227 -18.20 -14.58 10.74
N TYR A 228 -17.19 -15.07 11.44
CA TYR A 228 -16.34 -14.29 12.34
C TYR A 228 -14.89 -14.63 12.00
N PRO A 229 -14.08 -13.66 11.52
CA PRO A 229 -12.70 -13.93 11.11
C PRO A 229 -11.82 -14.42 12.26
N ILE A 230 -12.09 -13.96 13.48
CA ILE A 230 -11.43 -14.41 14.71
C ILE A 230 -12.49 -14.94 15.66
N VAL A 231 -12.49 -16.26 15.90
CA VAL A 231 -13.51 -16.92 16.70
C VAL A 231 -13.57 -16.40 18.14
N ALA A 232 -12.42 -16.07 18.72
CA ALA A 232 -12.30 -15.53 20.07
C ALA A 232 -12.70 -14.06 20.19
N ASP A 233 -12.86 -13.35 19.08
CA ASP A 233 -13.17 -11.93 19.01
C ASP A 233 -14.38 -11.65 18.11
N SER A 234 -15.56 -11.84 18.66
CA SER A 234 -16.81 -11.62 17.93
C SER A 234 -17.09 -10.16 17.57
N ASN A 235 -16.32 -9.21 18.05
CA ASN A 235 -16.48 -7.80 17.70
C ASN A 235 -15.81 -7.48 16.35
N ARG A 236 -14.72 -8.17 16.00
CA ARG A 236 -14.05 -8.01 14.73
C ARG A 236 -14.89 -8.57 13.58
N GLY A 237 -14.98 -7.83 12.51
CA GLY A 237 -15.66 -8.22 11.27
C GLY A 237 -14.68 -8.34 10.11
N GLY A 238 -15.21 -8.25 8.90
CA GLY A 238 -14.46 -8.35 7.66
C GLY A 238 -13.82 -9.72 7.44
N LEU A 239 -12.71 -9.72 6.75
CA LEU A 239 -11.83 -10.87 6.55
C LEU A 239 -10.81 -11.04 7.70
N GLY A 240 -10.70 -10.05 8.59
CA GLY A 240 -9.64 -10.01 9.59
C GLY A 240 -8.29 -9.68 8.97
N LEU A 241 -8.27 -8.65 8.16
CA LEU A 241 -7.08 -8.14 7.51
C LEU A 241 -6.60 -6.86 8.20
N ARG A 242 -5.30 -6.72 8.31
CA ARG A 242 -4.61 -5.50 8.72
C ARG A 242 -3.73 -5.05 7.59
N VAL A 243 -3.78 -3.77 7.25
CA VAL A 243 -3.01 -3.21 6.13
C VAL A 243 -2.16 -2.05 6.62
N GLU A 244 -0.87 -2.15 6.39
CA GLU A 244 0.05 -1.03 6.50
C GLU A 244 0.23 -0.41 5.12
N VAL A 245 0.08 0.90 5.03
CA VAL A 245 0.13 1.61 3.76
C VAL A 245 1.22 2.66 3.78
N ARG A 246 2.03 2.66 2.73
CA ARG A 246 2.97 3.73 2.43
C ARG A 246 2.75 4.23 1.01
N ALA A 247 3.00 5.52 0.80
CA ALA A 247 3.05 6.04 -0.55
C ALA A 247 4.27 6.95 -0.70
N PHE A 248 4.83 6.94 -1.90
CA PHE A 248 6.10 7.58 -2.19
C PHE A 248 5.96 8.47 -3.42
N GLN A 249 6.65 9.61 -3.37
CA GLN A 249 6.82 10.49 -4.52
C GLN A 249 8.28 10.92 -4.65
N TRP A 250 8.79 10.91 -5.89
CA TRP A 250 10.10 11.42 -6.24
C TRP A 250 9.96 12.53 -7.26
N SER A 251 10.72 13.60 -7.10
CA SER A 251 10.82 14.70 -8.07
C SER A 251 11.80 14.43 -9.22
N HIS A 252 12.40 13.23 -9.25
CA HIS A 252 13.28 12.81 -10.32
C HIS A 252 12.50 12.67 -11.63
N VAL A 253 13.09 13.11 -12.76
CA VAL A 253 12.45 13.19 -14.08
C VAL A 253 11.81 11.86 -14.58
N LEU A 254 12.26 10.72 -14.09
CA LEU A 254 11.68 9.41 -14.43
C LEU A 254 10.49 9.01 -13.54
N ALA A 255 10.28 9.72 -12.44
CA ALA A 255 9.26 9.39 -11.44
C ALA A 255 8.37 10.61 -11.07
N GLU A 256 8.66 11.81 -11.59
CA GLU A 256 7.99 13.05 -11.20
C GLU A 256 6.48 13.11 -11.51
N ASP A 257 6.03 12.21 -12.39
CA ASP A 257 4.64 12.09 -12.81
C ASP A 257 3.92 10.90 -12.13
N ASN A 258 4.52 10.27 -11.10
CA ASN A 258 4.01 9.04 -10.49
C ASN A 258 3.86 9.16 -8.98
N ILE A 259 2.91 8.40 -8.41
CA ILE A 259 2.84 8.07 -6.99
C ILE A 259 2.93 6.55 -6.88
N PHE A 260 3.82 6.05 -6.01
CA PHE A 260 3.98 4.64 -5.72
C PHE A 260 3.24 4.32 -4.43
N TRP A 261 2.32 3.37 -4.48
CA TRP A 261 1.56 2.91 -3.32
C TRP A 261 2.01 1.50 -2.95
N HIS A 262 2.38 1.33 -1.71
CA HIS A 262 2.76 0.06 -1.11
C HIS A 262 1.73 -0.32 -0.05
N TYR A 263 1.22 -1.56 -0.15
CA TYR A 263 0.24 -2.12 0.78
C TYR A 263 0.80 -3.41 1.35
N ASP A 264 1.08 -3.43 2.64
CA ASP A 264 1.47 -4.62 3.36
C ASP A 264 0.24 -5.19 4.07
N ILE A 265 -0.31 -6.28 3.49
CA ILE A 265 -1.60 -6.85 3.87
C ILE A 265 -1.38 -8.11 4.69
N VAL A 266 -1.75 -8.05 5.96
CA VAL A 266 -1.56 -9.15 6.91
C VAL A 266 -2.91 -9.79 7.25
N ASN A 267 -3.01 -11.10 7.05
CA ASN A 267 -4.13 -11.88 7.54
C ASN A 267 -3.96 -12.15 9.05
N ILE A 268 -4.75 -11.46 9.86
CA ILE A 268 -4.81 -11.66 11.32
C ILE A 268 -5.97 -12.55 11.77
N SER A 269 -6.70 -13.16 10.82
CA SER A 269 -7.82 -14.06 11.11
C SER A 269 -7.37 -15.42 11.60
N ASP A 270 -8.33 -16.25 11.99
CA ASP A 270 -8.12 -17.67 12.29
C ASP A 270 -8.26 -18.55 11.03
N THR A 271 -8.53 -17.95 9.87
CA THR A 271 -8.82 -18.64 8.60
C THR A 271 -7.69 -18.45 7.62
N THR A 272 -7.24 -19.52 6.98
CA THR A 272 -6.40 -19.43 5.79
C THR A 272 -7.29 -19.20 4.57
N TYR A 273 -6.97 -18.20 3.78
CA TYR A 273 -7.65 -17.90 2.53
C TYR A 273 -6.88 -18.52 1.38
N ASP A 274 -7.45 -19.58 0.79
CA ASP A 274 -6.81 -20.28 -0.33
C ASP A 274 -6.93 -19.51 -1.65
N ARG A 275 -7.86 -18.56 -1.71
CA ARG A 275 -8.08 -17.68 -2.84
C ARG A 275 -8.35 -16.28 -2.37
N THR A 276 -7.48 -15.38 -2.76
CA THR A 276 -7.60 -13.94 -2.51
C THR A 276 -7.48 -13.19 -3.83
N VAL A 277 -8.12 -12.05 -3.88
CA VAL A 277 -8.07 -11.14 -5.02
C VAL A 277 -7.70 -9.77 -4.50
N PHE A 278 -6.71 -9.16 -5.13
CA PHE A 278 -6.35 -7.77 -4.90
C PHE A 278 -6.65 -6.95 -6.15
N GLY A 279 -7.15 -5.73 -5.97
CA GLY A 279 -7.49 -4.85 -7.09
C GLY A 279 -7.75 -3.42 -6.64
N PHE A 280 -8.19 -2.62 -7.60
CA PHE A 280 -8.55 -1.22 -7.35
C PHE A 280 -9.91 -0.92 -7.96
N LEU A 281 -10.77 -0.29 -7.19
CA LEU A 281 -11.87 0.47 -7.74
C LEU A 281 -11.31 1.82 -8.16
N THR A 282 -11.44 2.14 -9.42
CA THR A 282 -10.93 3.38 -9.99
C THR A 282 -12.08 4.14 -10.65
N ASP A 283 -12.28 5.35 -10.19
CA ASP A 283 -13.23 6.30 -10.78
C ASP A 283 -12.41 7.46 -11.32
N VAL A 284 -12.35 7.54 -12.64
CA VAL A 284 -11.58 8.57 -13.34
C VAL A 284 -12.41 9.84 -13.49
N GLY A 285 -11.74 11.00 -13.49
CA GLY A 285 -12.33 12.30 -13.76
C GLY A 285 -11.36 13.10 -14.60
N ILE A 286 -11.05 12.57 -15.80
CA ILE A 286 -10.01 13.10 -16.67
C ILE A 286 -10.56 14.33 -17.40
N GLY A 287 -9.73 15.35 -17.52
CA GLY A 287 -10.19 16.59 -18.15
C GLY A 287 -10.77 17.61 -17.16
N GLY A 288 -11.03 17.23 -15.91
CA GLY A 288 -11.48 18.16 -14.86
C GLY A 288 -12.84 17.84 -14.27
N THR A 289 -13.32 18.72 -13.37
CA THR A 289 -14.44 18.42 -12.47
C THR A 289 -15.79 18.22 -13.14
N ASP A 290 -15.99 18.67 -14.35
CA ASP A 290 -17.28 18.57 -15.05
C ASP A 290 -17.12 17.93 -16.45
N ASP A 291 -16.08 17.11 -16.63
CA ASP A 291 -15.66 16.60 -17.94
C ASP A 291 -15.73 15.07 -18.08
N SER A 292 -16.03 14.37 -16.99
CA SER A 292 -16.03 12.90 -16.97
C SER A 292 -17.04 12.19 -17.88
N GLY A 293 -17.87 12.96 -18.60
CA GLY A 293 -18.94 12.42 -19.46
C GLY A 293 -18.46 11.74 -20.74
N ASP A 294 -17.23 12.00 -21.19
CA ASP A 294 -16.58 11.43 -22.37
C ASP A 294 -15.26 10.73 -22.07
N ASP A 295 -15.02 10.42 -20.80
CA ASP A 295 -13.92 9.57 -20.38
C ASP A 295 -14.06 8.15 -20.92
N ASN A 296 -12.94 7.59 -21.31
CA ASN A 296 -12.82 6.21 -21.73
C ASN A 296 -11.72 5.49 -20.96
N ALA A 297 -11.76 4.17 -20.94
CA ALA A 297 -10.76 3.34 -20.31
C ALA A 297 -10.22 2.26 -21.25
N SER A 298 -8.97 1.85 -21.03
CA SER A 298 -8.33 0.77 -21.75
C SER A 298 -7.33 0.04 -20.87
N PHE A 299 -6.85 -1.10 -21.33
CA PHE A 299 -5.84 -1.90 -20.64
C PHE A 299 -4.72 -2.26 -21.60
N ASP A 300 -3.48 -2.05 -21.19
CA ASP A 300 -2.28 -2.48 -21.90
C ASP A 300 -1.72 -3.73 -21.22
N THR A 301 -1.86 -4.89 -21.89
CA THR A 301 -1.43 -6.20 -21.38
C THR A 301 0.10 -6.38 -21.39
N GLY A 302 0.85 -5.53 -22.05
CA GLY A 302 2.31 -5.59 -22.08
C GLY A 302 2.97 -4.76 -20.99
N LEU A 303 2.18 -3.90 -20.31
CA LEU A 303 2.62 -3.02 -19.23
C LEU A 303 1.82 -3.25 -17.95
N ASP A 304 0.89 -4.18 -17.94
CA ASP A 304 -0.09 -4.40 -16.86
C ASP A 304 -0.72 -3.11 -16.34
N LEU A 305 -1.10 -2.27 -17.32
CA LEU A 305 -1.54 -0.91 -17.10
C LEU A 305 -3.00 -0.72 -17.49
N ALA A 306 -3.86 -0.47 -16.51
CA ALA A 306 -5.19 0.07 -16.73
C ALA A 306 -5.10 1.61 -16.81
N TYR A 307 -5.69 2.22 -17.83
CA TYR A 307 -5.64 3.66 -17.98
C TYR A 307 -6.93 4.26 -18.53
N GLY A 308 -7.21 5.48 -18.08
CA GLY A 308 -8.27 6.33 -18.60
C GLY A 308 -7.75 7.47 -19.47
N TYR A 309 -8.60 7.96 -20.35
CA TYR A 309 -8.32 9.08 -21.22
C TYR A 309 -9.61 9.80 -21.60
N ASP A 310 -9.48 11.09 -21.87
CA ASP A 310 -10.54 11.96 -22.39
C ASP A 310 -10.66 11.79 -23.92
N ASP A 311 -11.88 11.60 -24.44
CA ASP A 311 -12.12 11.29 -25.85
C ASP A 311 -11.91 12.49 -26.76
N ASN A 312 -12.31 13.68 -26.32
CA ASN A 312 -12.22 14.90 -27.11
C ASN A 312 -10.87 15.64 -26.92
N GLY A 313 -10.12 15.34 -25.84
CA GLY A 313 -8.83 15.95 -25.51
C GLY A 313 -8.91 17.40 -25.07
N ILE A 314 -10.09 17.84 -24.55
CA ILE A 314 -10.33 19.22 -24.14
C ILE A 314 -10.93 19.24 -22.72
N GLY A 315 -10.15 19.65 -21.75
CA GLY A 315 -10.55 19.66 -20.34
C GLY A 315 -11.34 20.91 -19.92
N THR A 316 -12.10 20.76 -18.85
CA THR A 316 -12.98 21.76 -18.22
C THR A 316 -12.54 22.05 -16.78
N PRO A 317 -12.62 23.30 -16.27
CA PRO A 317 -13.05 24.50 -16.96
C PRO A 317 -11.95 25.12 -17.83
N GLY A 318 -12.36 25.94 -18.80
CA GLY A 318 -11.43 26.78 -19.57
C GLY A 318 -10.92 26.17 -20.87
N ALA A 319 -11.40 24.98 -21.26
CA ALA A 319 -11.07 24.30 -22.51
C ALA A 319 -9.53 24.14 -22.71
N TRP A 320 -8.85 23.65 -21.67
CA TRP A 320 -7.43 23.39 -21.75
C TRP A 320 -7.10 22.13 -22.56
N SER A 321 -6.01 22.14 -23.27
CA SER A 321 -5.59 21.04 -24.15
C SER A 321 -4.05 21.08 -24.35
N PRO A 322 -3.40 19.93 -24.52
CA PRO A 322 -3.96 18.59 -24.52
C PRO A 322 -4.29 18.08 -23.11
N VAL A 323 -5.33 17.28 -22.98
CA VAL A 323 -5.58 16.48 -21.80
C VAL A 323 -4.64 15.27 -21.81
N GLY A 324 -4.16 14.85 -20.64
CA GLY A 324 -3.29 13.70 -20.47
C GLY A 324 -4.04 12.40 -20.27
N TYR A 325 -3.35 11.42 -19.72
CA TYR A 325 -3.87 10.10 -19.35
C TYR A 325 -3.63 9.88 -17.85
N MET A 326 -4.49 9.09 -17.23
CA MET A 326 -4.28 8.63 -15.87
C MET A 326 -4.38 7.11 -15.86
N GLY A 327 -3.45 6.43 -15.18
CA GLY A 327 -3.42 4.98 -15.16
C GLY A 327 -2.87 4.38 -13.88
N TYR A 328 -3.12 3.09 -13.73
CA TYR A 328 -2.63 2.22 -12.67
C TYR A 328 -1.86 1.09 -13.32
N ALA A 329 -0.57 1.03 -13.03
CA ALA A 329 0.26 -0.12 -13.36
C ALA A 329 0.39 -1.00 -12.13
N PHE A 330 0.11 -2.28 -12.31
CA PHE A 330 0.48 -3.30 -11.38
C PHE A 330 1.98 -3.55 -11.53
N LEU A 331 2.74 -3.52 -10.46
CA LEU A 331 4.18 -3.73 -10.53
C LEU A 331 4.56 -5.11 -10.03
N GLU A 332 4.02 -5.54 -8.90
CA GLU A 332 4.38 -6.79 -8.27
C GLU A 332 3.34 -7.19 -7.24
N SER A 333 2.97 -8.47 -7.20
CA SER A 333 2.40 -9.10 -6.02
C SER A 333 3.29 -10.27 -5.59
N PRO A 334 3.33 -10.60 -4.32
CA PRO A 334 4.09 -11.75 -3.92
C PRO A 334 3.33 -13.02 -4.22
N GLY A 335 3.97 -13.89 -4.91
CA GLY A 335 3.56 -15.26 -5.06
C GLY A 335 3.91 -16.15 -3.86
N LYS A 336 3.82 -17.44 -4.05
CA LYS A 336 4.30 -18.44 -3.10
C LYS A 336 5.72 -18.82 -3.47
N PRO A 337 6.72 -18.44 -2.71
CA PRO A 337 8.13 -18.46 -3.13
C PRO A 337 8.74 -19.86 -3.31
N TYR A 338 7.98 -20.92 -3.11
CA TYR A 338 8.51 -22.30 -3.18
C TYR A 338 7.51 -23.30 -3.77
N ASN A 339 6.64 -22.86 -4.66
CA ASN A 339 5.66 -23.76 -5.27
C ASN A 339 5.99 -24.15 -6.72
N GLY A 340 7.01 -23.56 -7.34
CA GLY A 340 7.41 -23.79 -8.71
C GLY A 340 6.41 -23.26 -9.74
N ILE A 341 5.57 -22.30 -9.36
CA ILE A 341 4.52 -21.70 -10.17
C ILE A 341 4.79 -20.20 -10.26
N ASP A 342 4.51 -19.63 -11.40
CA ASP A 342 4.35 -18.20 -11.63
C ASP A 342 2.92 -17.86 -11.13
N ASP A 343 2.81 -17.33 -9.91
CA ASP A 343 1.52 -17.19 -9.23
C ASP A 343 0.73 -15.96 -9.73
N ASP A 344 1.40 -14.98 -10.34
CA ASP A 344 0.78 -13.74 -10.85
C ASP A 344 0.91 -13.57 -12.38
N GLU A 345 1.54 -14.57 -13.05
CA GLU A 345 1.73 -14.61 -14.51
C GLU A 345 2.62 -13.47 -15.05
N ASP A 346 3.57 -12.96 -14.24
CA ASP A 346 4.52 -11.93 -14.64
C ASP A 346 5.75 -12.47 -15.38
N GLY A 347 5.91 -13.80 -15.40
CA GLY A 347 7.00 -14.51 -16.05
C GLY A 347 8.12 -14.94 -15.11
N LEU A 348 8.03 -14.61 -13.84
CA LEU A 348 8.89 -15.11 -12.78
C LEU A 348 8.26 -16.37 -12.15
N ILE A 349 9.07 -17.28 -11.67
CA ILE A 349 8.61 -18.48 -10.99
C ILE A 349 9.09 -18.41 -9.54
N ASP A 350 8.23 -18.77 -8.58
CA ASP A 350 8.56 -18.69 -7.17
C ASP A 350 8.90 -17.25 -6.75
N GLU A 351 7.93 -16.34 -6.92
CA GLU A 351 8.11 -14.91 -6.73
C GLU A 351 8.69 -14.56 -5.39
N ARG A 352 9.41 -13.51 -5.45
CA ARG A 352 10.35 -12.97 -4.48
C ARG A 352 9.88 -12.96 -3.02
N ARG A 353 10.84 -13.30 -2.14
CA ARG A 353 10.81 -12.94 -0.74
C ARG A 353 11.97 -12.07 -0.38
N ASP A 354 11.66 -11.06 0.40
CA ASP A 354 12.61 -10.10 0.94
C ASP A 354 12.88 -10.45 2.43
N ASP A 355 13.58 -11.57 2.64
CA ASP A 355 13.92 -12.05 3.99
C ASP A 355 15.45 -12.09 4.23
N ASP A 356 16.23 -11.49 3.33
CA ASP A 356 17.69 -11.42 3.37
C ASP A 356 18.40 -12.80 3.42
N ILE A 357 17.70 -13.86 3.01
CA ILE A 357 18.23 -15.22 3.05
C ILE A 357 18.11 -15.84 1.66
N ASP A 358 19.21 -16.36 1.11
CA ASP A 358 19.18 -17.27 -0.05
C ASP A 358 18.61 -18.62 0.42
N ASN A 359 17.28 -18.72 0.49
CA ASN A 359 16.58 -19.83 1.13
C ASN A 359 16.74 -21.15 0.43
N ASP A 360 16.98 -21.16 -0.87
CA ASP A 360 17.13 -22.36 -1.67
C ASP A 360 18.53 -22.55 -2.27
N GLY A 361 19.43 -21.57 -2.11
CA GLY A 361 20.83 -21.66 -2.50
C GLY A 361 21.03 -21.59 -4.03
N ASP A 362 20.10 -20.95 -4.75
CA ASP A 362 20.11 -20.90 -6.21
C ASP A 362 20.72 -19.63 -6.81
N TRP A 363 20.99 -18.62 -5.96
CA TRP A 363 21.61 -17.41 -6.45
C TRP A 363 23.01 -17.60 -7.00
N LYS A 364 23.28 -17.01 -8.15
CA LYS A 364 24.58 -16.99 -8.81
C LYS A 364 24.84 -15.61 -9.37
N SER A 365 26.03 -15.09 -9.14
CA SER A 365 26.45 -13.76 -9.58
C SER A 365 26.55 -13.60 -11.10
N PHE A 366 26.68 -14.68 -11.82
CA PHE A 366 26.79 -14.69 -13.27
C PHE A 366 26.40 -16.06 -13.86
N SER A 367 26.05 -16.06 -15.13
CA SER A 367 25.82 -17.30 -15.88
C SER A 367 27.14 -17.85 -16.43
N ASP A 368 27.74 -18.83 -15.73
CA ASP A 368 28.96 -19.51 -16.17
C ASP A 368 28.67 -20.43 -17.37
N LEU A 369 28.77 -19.87 -18.58
CA LEU A 369 28.44 -20.58 -19.81
C LEU A 369 29.51 -21.57 -20.25
N ASN A 370 30.72 -21.38 -19.81
CA ASN A 370 31.86 -22.24 -20.15
C ASN A 370 32.26 -23.23 -19.04
N ASN A 371 31.61 -23.14 -17.86
CA ASN A 371 31.82 -23.96 -16.67
C ASN A 371 33.26 -23.91 -16.13
N ASN A 372 33.90 -22.76 -16.21
CA ASN A 372 35.25 -22.56 -15.66
C ASN A 372 35.25 -22.04 -14.20
N GLY A 373 34.10 -21.61 -13.68
CA GLY A 373 33.93 -21.05 -12.33
C GLY A 373 34.42 -19.62 -12.17
N GLU A 374 34.81 -18.95 -13.28
CA GLU A 374 35.25 -17.56 -13.32
C GLU A 374 34.38 -16.76 -14.28
N TRP A 375 34.09 -15.51 -13.93
CA TRP A 375 33.30 -14.63 -14.78
C TRP A 375 34.09 -14.08 -15.97
N ASP A 376 33.59 -14.36 -17.17
CA ASP A 376 34.11 -13.86 -18.45
C ASP A 376 33.27 -12.70 -18.96
N PRO A 377 33.63 -11.41 -18.70
CA PRO A 377 32.81 -10.25 -19.03
C PRO A 377 32.45 -10.10 -20.52
N ALA A 378 33.18 -10.80 -21.41
CA ALA A 378 32.96 -10.72 -22.85
C ALA A 378 31.88 -11.67 -23.36
N THR A 379 31.55 -12.72 -22.62
CA THR A 379 30.70 -13.82 -23.06
C THR A 379 29.65 -14.26 -22.05
N GLU A 380 29.79 -13.87 -20.80
CA GLU A 380 28.92 -14.28 -19.70
C GLU A 380 28.19 -13.09 -19.10
N PRO A 381 26.85 -13.08 -19.15
CA PRO A 381 26.06 -12.05 -18.51
C PRO A 381 26.15 -12.16 -16.98
N LEU A 382 26.17 -11.02 -16.31
CA LEU A 382 25.84 -10.94 -14.90
C LEU A 382 24.36 -11.27 -14.72
N ASN A 383 24.05 -12.03 -13.70
CA ASN A 383 22.66 -12.26 -13.30
C ASN A 383 22.19 -11.11 -12.44
N ASP A 384 21.11 -10.48 -12.84
CA ASP A 384 20.39 -9.51 -12.04
C ASP A 384 19.40 -10.21 -11.07
N ASP A 385 19.21 -11.52 -11.27
CA ASP A 385 18.39 -12.33 -10.41
C ASP A 385 19.02 -12.43 -9.02
N LEU A 386 18.26 -11.99 -8.04
CA LEU A 386 18.61 -12.02 -6.63
C LEU A 386 18.36 -13.41 -6.00
N GLY A 387 18.09 -14.42 -6.81
CA GLY A 387 17.63 -15.73 -6.37
C GLY A 387 16.11 -15.76 -6.17
N LYS A 388 15.58 -16.90 -5.82
CA LYS A 388 14.14 -17.06 -5.59
C LYS A 388 13.63 -16.33 -4.35
N ASP A 389 14.51 -16.01 -3.41
CA ASP A 389 14.21 -15.17 -2.27
C ASP A 389 14.36 -13.66 -2.56
N GLY A 390 14.79 -13.33 -3.76
CA GLY A 390 14.94 -11.97 -4.23
C GLY A 390 16.09 -11.19 -3.58
N VAL A 391 16.99 -11.85 -2.87
CA VAL A 391 18.11 -11.22 -2.17
C VAL A 391 19.44 -11.82 -2.59
N GLY A 392 20.38 -10.96 -2.94
CA GLY A 392 21.74 -11.39 -3.23
C GLY A 392 22.54 -11.64 -1.93
N PRO A 393 23.46 -12.60 -1.92
CA PRO A 393 24.23 -12.96 -0.71
C PRO A 393 25.12 -11.85 -0.16
N TYR A 394 25.17 -10.70 -0.80
CA TYR A 394 25.93 -9.53 -0.36
C TYR A 394 25.07 -8.44 0.30
N ASP A 395 23.75 -8.60 0.28
CA ASP A 395 22.81 -7.63 0.85
C ASP A 395 22.43 -7.96 2.30
N ARG A 396 23.37 -8.52 3.05
CA ARG A 396 23.22 -8.90 4.46
C ARG A 396 23.72 -7.80 5.39
#